data_bb1f266e0665143dad3466b8520e8b6d
#
_entry.id   bb1f266e0665143dad3466b8520e8b6d
#
_cell.length_a   1.000
_cell.length_b   1.000
_cell.length_c   1.000
_cell.angle_alpha   90.00
_cell.angle_beta   90.00
_cell.angle_gamma   90.00
#
_symmetry.space_group_name_H-M   'P 1'
#
loop_
_entity.id
_entity.type
_entity.pdbx_description
1 polymer ?
#
loop_
_entity_poly.entity_id
_entity_poly.type
_entity_poly.pdbx_seq_one_letter_code
_entity_poly.pdbx_strand_id
1 'polypeptide(L)'
;MITFNNQNKVYTLKTEQELPITLKKSWDFFSSPKNLFKITPEHMNFKILTDFKKMYEGQIIKYKVSPFPFFRVGWTTKITYVEEPFSFIDKQVSGPFRLWEHTHTFKKKNNKLLACDIVKYKLPLGLIGRIFGGAIVKYQLNKIFEYRNKQLNKIFNK
;
A
#
# COMPACT_ATOMS: atom_id res chain seq x y z
N MET A 1 -10.42 -1.83 -10.58
CA MET A 1 -9.52 -1.77 -11.81
C MET A 1 -8.15 -1.30 -11.36
N ILE A 2 -7.06 -1.87 -11.89
CA ILE A 2 -5.69 -1.44 -11.60
C ILE A 2 -5.11 -0.84 -12.87
N THR A 3 -4.61 0.40 -12.78
CA THR A 3 -4.01 1.13 -13.90
C THR A 3 -2.60 1.57 -13.56
N PHE A 4 -1.75 1.69 -14.59
CA PHE A 4 -0.38 2.17 -14.46
C PHE A 4 -0.11 3.28 -15.46
N ASN A 5 0.60 4.30 -14.99
CA ASN A 5 1.12 5.38 -15.81
C ASN A 5 2.61 5.62 -15.48
N ASN A 6 3.35 6.23 -16.40
CA ASN A 6 4.73 6.64 -16.20
C ASN A 6 4.94 8.02 -16.81
N GLN A 7 5.36 8.96 -15.99
CA GLN A 7 5.70 10.31 -16.43
C GLN A 7 7.01 10.73 -15.76
N ASN A 8 8.01 11.10 -16.55
CA ASN A 8 9.33 11.55 -16.07
C ASN A 8 9.99 10.58 -15.06
N LYS A 9 9.95 9.29 -15.38
CA LYS A 9 10.48 8.21 -14.51
C LYS A 9 9.77 8.07 -13.13
N VAL A 10 8.63 8.73 -12.95
CA VAL A 10 7.71 8.51 -11.84
C VAL A 10 6.61 7.58 -12.33
N TYR A 11 6.52 6.42 -11.75
CA TYR A 11 5.45 5.47 -12.01
C TYR A 11 4.30 5.74 -11.06
N THR A 12 3.09 5.66 -11.59
CA THR A 12 1.86 5.78 -10.80
C THR A 12 1.01 4.53 -11.01
N LEU A 13 0.71 3.83 -9.92
CA LEU A 13 -0.32 2.80 -9.87
C LEU A 13 -1.55 3.40 -9.23
N LYS A 14 -2.71 3.18 -9.84
CA LYS A 14 -4.01 3.53 -9.27
C LYS A 14 -4.90 2.30 -9.25
N THR A 15 -5.58 2.07 -8.12
CA THR A 15 -6.63 1.04 -8.00
C THR A 15 -7.84 1.61 -7.30
N GLU A 16 -9.02 1.14 -7.71
CA GLU A 16 -10.29 1.47 -7.11
C GLU A 16 -11.08 0.20 -6.85
N GLN A 17 -11.74 0.14 -5.70
CA GLN A 17 -12.57 -0.99 -5.28
C GLN A 17 -13.79 -0.51 -4.50
N GLU A 18 -14.96 -0.99 -4.88
CA GLU A 18 -16.18 -0.81 -4.10
C GLU A 18 -16.30 -1.92 -3.07
N LEU A 19 -16.60 -1.56 -1.81
CA LEU A 19 -16.73 -2.47 -0.69
C LEU A 19 -18.08 -2.23 0.02
N PRO A 20 -18.82 -3.27 0.44
CA PRO A 20 -20.11 -3.13 1.11
C PRO A 20 -19.92 -2.80 2.60
N ILE A 21 -19.20 -1.75 2.90
CA ILE A 21 -18.90 -1.30 4.27
C ILE A 21 -19.09 0.20 4.41
N THR A 22 -19.21 0.65 5.66
CA THR A 22 -19.30 2.08 5.98
C THR A 22 -17.94 2.75 5.94
N LEU A 23 -17.92 4.07 5.81
CA LEU A 23 -16.71 4.88 5.85
C LEU A 23 -15.94 4.69 7.18
N LYS A 24 -16.65 4.65 8.31
CA LYS A 24 -16.04 4.37 9.61
C LYS A 24 -15.37 3.00 9.65
N LYS A 25 -16.04 1.94 9.19
CA LYS A 25 -15.48 0.58 9.17
C LYS A 25 -14.25 0.48 8.26
N SER A 26 -14.24 1.23 7.14
CA SER A 26 -13.06 1.29 6.28
C SER A 26 -11.89 1.97 6.98
N TRP A 27 -12.12 3.12 7.63
CA TRP A 27 -11.09 3.81 8.39
C TRP A 27 -10.48 2.90 9.47
N ASP A 28 -11.32 2.29 10.31
CA ASP A 28 -10.89 1.39 11.38
C ASP A 28 -10.05 0.20 10.85
N PHE A 29 -10.32 -0.23 9.62
CA PHE A 29 -9.57 -1.31 8.99
C PHE A 29 -8.25 -0.83 8.38
N PHE A 30 -8.29 0.18 7.50
CA PHE A 30 -7.13 0.59 6.72
C PHE A 30 -6.12 1.43 7.51
N SER A 31 -6.56 2.16 8.52
CA SER A 31 -5.68 2.93 9.42
C SER A 31 -4.90 2.06 10.41
N SER A 32 -5.17 0.75 10.45
CA SER A 32 -4.48 -0.20 11.32
C SER A 32 -3.45 -1.05 10.56
N PRO A 33 -2.15 -0.88 10.77
CA PRO A 33 -1.12 -1.73 10.16
C PRO A 33 -1.26 -3.22 10.48
N LYS A 34 -1.91 -3.59 11.61
CA LYS A 34 -2.22 -4.99 11.90
C LYS A 34 -3.08 -5.64 10.83
N ASN A 35 -3.95 -4.87 10.17
CA ASN A 35 -4.78 -5.35 9.08
C ASN A 35 -4.02 -5.40 7.74
N LEU A 36 -2.92 -4.67 7.59
CA LEU A 36 -2.07 -4.72 6.40
C LEU A 36 -1.55 -6.15 6.15
N PHE A 37 -1.22 -6.89 7.22
CA PHE A 37 -0.85 -8.30 7.12
C PHE A 37 -1.93 -9.16 6.43
N LYS A 38 -3.22 -8.91 6.71
CA LYS A 38 -4.34 -9.70 6.14
C LYS A 38 -4.51 -9.52 4.64
N ILE A 39 -4.02 -8.41 4.09
CA ILE A 39 -4.16 -8.01 2.69
C ILE A 39 -2.82 -7.95 1.95
N THR A 40 -1.75 -8.44 2.58
CA THR A 40 -0.41 -8.58 1.99
C THR A 40 -0.17 -10.06 1.68
N PRO A 41 0.35 -10.42 0.48
CA PRO A 41 0.66 -11.81 0.15
C PRO A 41 1.63 -12.45 1.15
N GLU A 42 1.35 -13.70 1.55
CA GLU A 42 2.14 -14.43 2.55
C GLU A 42 3.63 -14.54 2.18
N HIS A 43 3.93 -14.77 0.89
CA HIS A 43 5.31 -14.88 0.40
C HIS A 43 6.14 -13.61 0.61
N MET A 44 5.50 -12.47 0.86
CA MET A 44 6.21 -11.23 1.19
C MET A 44 6.79 -11.22 2.61
N ASN A 45 6.47 -12.20 3.46
CA ASN A 45 6.98 -12.32 4.82
C ASN A 45 6.90 -11.00 5.61
N PHE A 46 5.75 -10.32 5.49
CA PHE A 46 5.54 -9.01 6.09
C PHE A 46 5.55 -9.10 7.62
N LYS A 47 6.41 -8.33 8.27
CA LYS A 47 6.52 -8.27 9.73
C LYS A 47 6.63 -6.83 10.20
N ILE A 48 5.68 -6.39 11.02
CA ILE A 48 5.71 -5.08 11.69
C ILE A 48 6.69 -5.16 12.86
N LEU A 49 7.51 -4.12 13.02
CA LEU A 49 8.55 -4.01 14.05
C LEU A 49 8.26 -2.93 15.09
N THR A 50 7.28 -2.07 14.84
CA THR A 50 6.86 -0.99 15.76
C THR A 50 5.56 -1.37 16.45
N ASP A 51 5.44 -1.02 17.73
CA ASP A 51 4.17 -1.09 18.44
C ASP A 51 3.17 -0.11 17.83
N PHE A 52 1.91 -0.52 17.85
CA PHE A 52 0.89 0.14 17.09
C PHE A 52 -0.12 0.86 17.98
N LYS A 53 -0.24 2.17 17.78
CA LYS A 53 -1.27 3.04 18.34
C LYS A 53 -2.23 3.49 17.22
N LYS A 54 -3.27 4.26 17.57
CA LYS A 54 -4.13 4.93 16.58
C LYS A 54 -3.24 5.71 15.60
N MET A 55 -3.60 5.71 14.32
CA MET A 55 -2.87 6.46 13.28
C MET A 55 -2.89 7.96 13.56
N TYR A 56 -1.75 8.62 13.36
CA TYR A 56 -1.59 10.07 13.44
C TYR A 56 -0.53 10.56 12.45
N GLU A 57 -0.63 11.83 12.08
CA GLU A 57 0.36 12.47 11.21
C GLU A 57 1.72 12.56 11.91
N GLY A 58 2.78 12.22 11.19
CA GLY A 58 4.14 12.12 11.72
C GLY A 58 4.54 10.74 12.24
N GLN A 59 3.59 9.81 12.36
CA GLN A 59 3.85 8.45 12.85
C GLN A 59 4.86 7.72 11.97
N ILE A 60 5.84 7.07 12.60
CA ILE A 60 6.83 6.22 11.95
C ILE A 60 6.45 4.76 12.16
N ILE A 61 6.38 4.01 11.07
CA ILE A 61 6.10 2.58 11.08
C ILE A 61 7.28 1.85 10.44
N LYS A 62 7.87 0.90 11.17
CA LYS A 62 8.98 0.07 10.69
C LYS A 62 8.50 -1.35 10.47
N TYR A 63 8.87 -1.93 9.35
CA TYR A 63 8.58 -3.32 9.04
C TYR A 63 9.67 -3.97 8.19
N LYS A 64 9.66 -5.30 8.14
CA LYS A 64 10.46 -6.10 7.22
C LYS A 64 9.55 -6.73 6.20
N VAL A 65 9.99 -6.77 4.95
CA VAL A 65 9.22 -7.31 3.84
C VAL A 65 10.15 -7.94 2.81
N SER A 66 9.68 -8.98 2.12
CA SER A 66 10.38 -9.61 1.00
C SER A 66 9.62 -9.29 -0.30
N PRO A 67 9.85 -8.12 -0.92
CA PRO A 67 9.14 -7.72 -2.14
C PRO A 67 9.48 -8.61 -3.34
N PHE A 68 10.61 -9.31 -3.28
CA PHE A 68 11.07 -10.29 -4.26
C PHE A 68 11.62 -11.52 -3.55
N PRO A 69 11.59 -12.71 -4.18
CA PRO A 69 12.22 -13.92 -3.65
C PRO A 69 13.67 -13.64 -3.24
N PHE A 70 14.07 -14.14 -2.07
CA PHE A 70 15.42 -14.01 -1.49
C PHE A 70 15.86 -12.59 -1.08
N PHE A 71 15.05 -11.57 -1.33
CA PHE A 71 15.35 -10.18 -0.94
C PHE A 71 14.48 -9.75 0.24
N ARG A 72 15.04 -9.80 1.44
CA ARG A 72 14.40 -9.28 2.66
C ARG A 72 14.94 -7.89 2.96
N VAL A 73 14.08 -6.90 2.97
CA VAL A 73 14.45 -5.49 3.20
C VAL A 73 13.73 -4.92 4.41
N GLY A 74 14.41 -4.02 5.11
CA GLY A 74 13.78 -3.12 6.06
C GLY A 74 13.04 -2.03 5.30
N TRP A 75 11.88 -1.65 5.81
CA TRP A 75 11.08 -0.58 5.25
C TRP A 75 10.58 0.32 6.37
N THR A 76 10.86 1.59 6.27
CA THR A 76 10.38 2.61 7.22
C THR A 76 9.47 3.57 6.49
N THR A 77 8.26 3.70 6.98
CA THR A 77 7.24 4.61 6.45
C THR A 77 6.93 5.69 7.47
N LYS A 78 6.67 6.89 6.99
CA LYS A 78 6.11 8.00 7.75
C LYS A 78 4.71 8.32 7.23
N ILE A 79 3.74 8.42 8.13
CA ILE A 79 2.43 8.97 7.81
C ILE A 79 2.58 10.49 7.70
N THR A 80 2.35 11.03 6.50
CA THR A 80 2.59 12.45 6.20
C THR A 80 1.33 13.29 6.12
N TYR A 81 0.17 12.65 6.14
CA TYR A 81 -1.13 13.30 6.11
C TYR A 81 -2.19 12.36 6.70
N VAL A 82 -3.12 12.91 7.48
CA VAL A 82 -4.28 12.18 8.04
C VAL A 82 -5.50 13.08 8.03
N GLU A 83 -6.54 12.66 7.34
CA GLU A 83 -7.88 13.26 7.33
C GLU A 83 -8.91 12.17 7.63
N GLU A 84 -9.10 11.88 8.92
CA GLU A 84 -10.04 10.85 9.38
C GLU A 84 -11.49 11.26 9.09
N PRO A 85 -12.33 10.42 8.49
CA PRO A 85 -12.09 9.04 8.04
C PRO A 85 -11.86 8.93 6.52
N PHE A 86 -11.42 9.99 5.84
CA PHE A 86 -11.45 10.12 4.39
C PHE A 86 -10.16 9.76 3.69
N SER A 87 -9.01 10.06 4.30
CA SER A 87 -7.73 9.92 3.61
C SER A 87 -6.53 9.84 4.56
N PHE A 88 -5.48 9.15 4.12
CA PHE A 88 -4.14 9.29 4.69
C PHE A 88 -3.08 9.03 3.62
N ILE A 89 -1.88 9.54 3.87
CA ILE A 89 -0.72 9.37 2.99
C ILE A 89 0.44 8.79 3.78
N ASP A 90 1.03 7.73 3.28
CA ASP A 90 2.28 7.18 3.78
C ASP A 90 3.41 7.37 2.76
N LYS A 91 4.59 7.74 3.27
CA LYS A 91 5.80 7.89 2.45
C LYS A 91 6.93 7.04 3.00
N GLN A 92 7.67 6.40 2.11
CA GLN A 92 8.89 5.72 2.47
C GLN A 92 9.95 6.73 2.92
N VAL A 93 10.47 6.55 4.13
CA VAL A 93 11.64 7.26 4.64
C VAL A 93 12.92 6.49 4.35
N SER A 94 12.85 5.16 4.51
CA SER A 94 13.94 4.23 4.18
C SER A 94 13.34 2.95 3.61
N GLY A 95 13.95 2.41 2.56
CA GLY A 95 13.44 1.21 1.90
C GLY A 95 14.00 1.03 0.49
N PRO A 96 13.43 0.11 -0.30
CA PRO A 96 14.01 -0.30 -1.59
C PRO A 96 13.82 0.71 -2.71
N PHE A 97 12.84 1.61 -2.63
CA PHE A 97 12.54 2.57 -3.70
C PHE A 97 13.27 3.90 -3.51
N ARG A 98 13.50 4.64 -4.60
CA ARG A 98 14.00 6.03 -4.52
C ARG A 98 12.91 7.01 -4.11
N LEU A 99 11.67 6.68 -4.44
CA LEU A 99 10.45 7.37 -4.05
C LEU A 99 9.39 6.31 -3.84
N TRP A 100 8.66 6.43 -2.78
CA TRP A 100 7.39 5.73 -2.57
C TRP A 100 6.47 6.63 -1.77
N GLU A 101 5.35 6.96 -2.36
CA GLU A 101 4.26 7.70 -1.74
C GLU A 101 2.96 6.95 -2.05
N HIS A 102 2.22 6.60 -1.00
CA HIS A 102 0.97 5.88 -1.12
C HIS A 102 -0.15 6.70 -0.49
N THR A 103 -1.09 7.13 -1.32
CA THR A 103 -2.30 7.84 -0.91
C THR A 103 -3.46 6.87 -0.85
N HIS A 104 -4.15 6.86 0.29
CA HIS A 104 -5.39 6.12 0.51
C HIS A 104 -6.54 7.10 0.61
N THR A 105 -7.61 6.88 -0.15
CA THR A 105 -8.83 7.69 -0.06
C THR A 105 -10.06 6.81 0.05
N PHE A 106 -11.02 7.28 0.83
CA PHE A 106 -12.26 6.58 1.12
C PHE A 106 -13.44 7.52 0.90
N LYS A 107 -14.37 7.11 0.03
CA LYS A 107 -15.55 7.93 -0.31
C LYS A 107 -16.80 7.07 -0.30
N LYS A 108 -17.91 7.62 0.18
CA LYS A 108 -19.23 6.99 0.04
C LYS A 108 -19.67 7.10 -1.42
N LYS A 109 -20.11 5.97 -2.00
CA LYS A 109 -20.65 5.88 -3.35
C LYS A 109 -21.82 4.88 -3.38
N ASN A 110 -23.03 5.33 -3.67
CA ASN A 110 -24.23 4.48 -3.83
C ASN A 110 -24.37 3.41 -2.74
N ASN A 111 -24.43 3.79 -1.47
CA ASN A 111 -24.51 2.90 -0.30
C ASN A 111 -23.31 1.94 -0.10
N LYS A 112 -22.24 2.08 -0.89
CA LYS A 112 -20.98 1.37 -0.73
C LYS A 112 -19.87 2.34 -0.41
N LEU A 113 -18.74 1.81 0.00
CA LEU A 113 -17.50 2.54 0.08
C LEU A 113 -16.74 2.40 -1.24
N LEU A 114 -16.24 3.49 -1.80
CA LEU A 114 -15.19 3.48 -2.81
C LEU A 114 -13.85 3.69 -2.12
N ALA A 115 -13.02 2.65 -2.05
CA ALA A 115 -11.63 2.72 -1.64
C ALA A 115 -10.75 2.93 -2.88
N CYS A 116 -9.86 3.94 -2.82
CA CYS A 116 -8.91 4.23 -3.89
C CYS A 116 -7.50 4.30 -3.30
N ASP A 117 -6.57 3.57 -3.92
CA ASP A 117 -5.14 3.64 -3.64
C ASP A 117 -4.42 4.28 -4.84
N ILE A 118 -3.54 5.24 -4.56
CA ILE A 118 -2.63 5.83 -5.55
C ILE A 118 -1.21 5.68 -5.03
N VAL A 119 -0.39 4.88 -5.72
CA VAL A 119 1.02 4.69 -5.38
C VAL A 119 1.88 5.38 -6.42
N LYS A 120 2.65 6.38 -6.01
CA LYS A 120 3.69 7.00 -6.83
C LYS A 120 5.05 6.45 -6.40
N TYR A 121 5.82 5.94 -7.35
CA TYR A 121 7.13 5.37 -7.04
C TYR A 121 8.18 5.65 -8.10
N LYS A 122 9.44 5.71 -7.67
CA LYS A 122 10.62 5.66 -8.56
C LYS A 122 11.39 4.38 -8.29
N LEU A 123 11.86 3.75 -9.35
CA LEU A 123 12.62 2.49 -9.25
C LEU A 123 13.88 2.68 -8.39
N PRO A 124 14.31 1.62 -7.69
CA PRO A 124 15.56 1.63 -6.95
C PRO A 124 16.75 1.88 -7.88
N LEU A 125 17.85 2.40 -7.31
CA LEU A 125 19.13 2.52 -8.00
C LEU A 125 19.98 1.25 -7.80
N GLY A 126 21.05 1.15 -8.62
CA GLY A 126 22.06 0.10 -8.50
C GLY A 126 21.58 -1.28 -8.95
N LEU A 127 22.07 -2.31 -8.28
CA LEU A 127 21.85 -3.71 -8.68
C LEU A 127 20.37 -4.10 -8.69
N ILE A 128 19.59 -3.67 -7.69
CA ILE A 128 18.14 -3.95 -7.60
C ILE A 128 17.40 -3.36 -8.80
N GLY A 129 17.68 -2.12 -9.17
CA GLY A 129 17.05 -1.49 -10.34
C GLY A 129 17.45 -2.12 -11.67
N ARG A 130 18.69 -2.64 -11.77
CA ARG A 130 19.16 -3.37 -12.96
C ARG A 130 18.51 -4.73 -13.10
N ILE A 131 18.44 -5.50 -12.00
CA ILE A 131 17.90 -6.89 -12.01
C ILE A 131 16.38 -6.87 -12.18
N PHE A 132 15.70 -5.98 -11.46
CA PHE A 132 14.23 -6.01 -11.38
C PHE A 132 13.53 -5.01 -12.30
N GLY A 133 14.19 -4.14 -13.03
CA GLY A 133 13.60 -3.26 -14.06
C GLY A 133 12.15 -2.81 -13.85
N GLY A 134 11.69 -1.87 -14.64
CA GLY A 134 10.32 -1.34 -14.48
C GLY A 134 9.20 -2.35 -14.73
N ALA A 135 9.41 -3.28 -15.67
CA ALA A 135 8.41 -4.29 -16.03
C ALA A 135 8.18 -5.31 -14.90
N ILE A 136 9.27 -5.77 -14.26
CA ILE A 136 9.18 -6.73 -13.16
C ILE A 136 8.54 -6.09 -11.93
N VAL A 137 8.95 -4.86 -11.58
CA VAL A 137 8.32 -4.12 -10.46
C VAL A 137 6.84 -3.88 -10.72
N LYS A 138 6.47 -3.46 -11.93
CA LYS A 138 5.07 -3.30 -12.33
C LYS A 138 4.29 -4.60 -12.18
N TYR A 139 4.83 -5.72 -12.66
CA TYR A 139 4.20 -7.04 -12.54
C TYR A 139 3.98 -7.42 -11.07
N GLN A 140 4.99 -7.27 -10.23
CA GLN A 140 4.89 -7.58 -8.80
C GLN A 140 3.86 -6.70 -8.08
N LEU A 141 3.88 -5.39 -8.33
CA LEU A 141 2.89 -4.50 -7.75
C LEU A 141 1.47 -4.86 -8.20
N ASN A 142 1.27 -5.19 -9.48
CA ASN A 142 -0.03 -5.65 -9.97
C ASN A 142 -0.51 -6.87 -9.18
N LYS A 143 0.34 -7.90 -9.00
CA LYS A 143 0.02 -9.12 -8.24
C LYS A 143 -0.30 -8.83 -6.77
N ILE A 144 0.44 -7.92 -6.14
CA ILE A 144 0.19 -7.51 -4.74
C ILE A 144 -1.19 -6.85 -4.62
N PHE A 145 -1.54 -5.92 -5.52
CA PHE A 145 -2.81 -5.22 -5.47
C PHE A 145 -3.99 -6.09 -5.92
N GLU A 146 -3.81 -7.02 -6.86
CA GLU A 146 -4.81 -8.05 -7.17
C GLU A 146 -5.11 -8.92 -5.95
N TYR A 147 -4.08 -9.38 -5.25
CA TYR A 147 -4.22 -10.15 -4.01
C TYR A 147 -4.96 -9.34 -2.94
N ARG A 148 -4.55 -8.08 -2.72
CA ARG A 148 -5.20 -7.15 -1.80
C ARG A 148 -6.70 -7.03 -2.09
N ASN A 149 -7.06 -6.76 -3.35
CA ASN A 149 -8.46 -6.63 -3.76
C ASN A 149 -9.25 -7.91 -3.51
N LYS A 150 -8.68 -9.07 -3.80
CA LYS A 150 -9.29 -10.38 -3.53
C LYS A 150 -9.49 -10.62 -2.03
N GLN A 151 -8.52 -10.28 -1.18
CA GLN A 151 -8.65 -10.43 0.26
C GLN A 151 -9.69 -9.48 0.86
N LEU A 152 -9.72 -8.22 0.42
CA LEU A 152 -10.74 -7.26 0.84
C LEU A 152 -12.16 -7.75 0.51
N ASN A 153 -12.35 -8.33 -0.68
CA ASN A 153 -13.62 -8.96 -1.03
C ASN A 153 -13.98 -10.14 -0.10
N LYS A 154 -13.02 -11.01 0.21
CA LYS A 154 -13.24 -12.12 1.14
C LYS A 154 -13.59 -11.66 2.56
N ILE A 155 -12.98 -10.55 3.01
CA ILE A 155 -13.18 -10.02 4.36
C ILE A 155 -14.55 -9.32 4.47
N PHE A 156 -14.99 -8.62 3.43
CA PHE A 156 -16.13 -7.71 3.51
C PHE A 156 -17.37 -8.13 2.73
N ASN A 157 -17.29 -9.09 1.78
CA ASN A 157 -18.44 -9.62 1.04
C ASN A 157 -19.01 -10.92 1.67
N LYS A 158 -18.92 -11.02 3.00
CA LYS A 158 -19.56 -12.12 3.74
C LYS A 158 -21.03 -11.82 3.97
#